data_98ad73619bcb6b8dc4cc79c5d66409c0
#
_entry.id   98ad73619bcb6b8dc4cc79c5d66409c0
#
_cell.length_a   1.000
_cell.length_b   1.000
_cell.length_c   1.000
_cell.angle_alpha   90.00
_cell.angle_beta   90.00
_cell.angle_gamma   90.00
#
_symmetry.space_group_name_H-M   'P 1'
#
loop_
_entity.id
_entity.type
_entity.pdbx_description
1 polymer ?
#
loop_
_entity_poly.entity_id
_entity_poly.type
_entity_poly.pdbx_seq_one_letter_code
_entity_poly.pdbx_strand_id
1 'polypeptide(L)'
;MKLKKEIKDIDLMLLLATIFLIIIGLVAVTSASFPTAKKYNLNSFHYLARQSGFLVIGIIALFMIIKMPRAVIYKNIEWIFPMSIILILLLWSPLGDKSKGQVRWLDLKIIRFQPSDILKLSSIIYLAKYLAKNIYSLRDRKTFLMAVGIMGISVGPIMIKDFSTAVVIGVALFAILLASGITKKQFLFLVILGIGLIYVILKDPENKFRIMRILGFVSDSTDYQSAALYQSRQSLYAFALGGYSGVGLFRSRQKYTNLPEAYTDFIFSVIAEEFGFIGTFIVILLFIIYIYRGYMIAFKATNYFDKFTAIGMTTYIGIQAFFNMGVCAKILPVTGITLPFISYGGTALVMALVSTAILLKISKEGTLWNTFYPVAVLGDIYILP
;
A
#
# COMPACT_ATOMS: atom_id res chain seq x y z
N MET A 1 21.04 -9.25 27.46
CA MET A 1 21.29 -10.47 26.64
C MET A 1 20.05 -10.95 25.85
N LYS A 2 18.82 -10.97 26.42
CA LYS A 2 17.58 -11.37 25.69
C LYS A 2 17.25 -10.47 24.49
N LEU A 3 17.33 -9.15 24.60
CA LEU A 3 17.07 -8.22 23.49
C LEU A 3 18.01 -8.41 22.28
N LYS A 4 19.32 -8.68 22.52
CA LYS A 4 20.28 -8.97 21.45
C LYS A 4 19.96 -10.26 20.68
N LYS A 5 19.36 -11.27 21.34
CA LYS A 5 18.96 -12.52 20.71
C LYS A 5 17.67 -12.37 19.90
N GLU A 6 16.72 -11.56 20.37
CA GLU A 6 15.44 -11.30 19.68
C GLU A 6 15.61 -10.49 18.38
N ILE A 7 16.60 -9.59 18.31
CA ILE A 7 16.89 -8.77 17.11
C ILE A 7 17.63 -9.59 16.04
N LYS A 8 18.39 -10.62 16.45
CA LYS A 8 19.20 -11.45 15.55
C LYS A 8 18.35 -12.31 14.59
N ASP A 9 17.09 -12.56 14.97
CA ASP A 9 16.18 -13.43 14.23
C ASP A 9 15.26 -12.67 13.26
N ILE A 10 15.29 -11.33 13.25
CA ILE A 10 14.48 -10.47 12.39
C ILE A 10 15.24 -10.08 11.13
N ASP A 11 14.54 -9.93 10.00
CA ASP A 11 15.13 -9.43 8.76
C ASP A 11 15.58 -7.97 8.91
N LEU A 12 16.87 -7.78 9.20
CA LEU A 12 17.47 -6.47 9.46
C LEU A 12 17.44 -5.58 8.22
N MET A 13 17.59 -6.13 7.01
CA MET A 13 17.59 -5.33 5.78
C MET A 13 16.20 -4.73 5.52
N LEU A 14 15.11 -5.51 5.73
CA LEU A 14 13.74 -5.00 5.62
C LEU A 14 13.48 -3.89 6.63
N LEU A 15 13.92 -4.09 7.89
CA LEU A 15 13.78 -3.10 8.95
C LEU A 15 14.52 -1.81 8.63
N LEU A 16 15.79 -1.89 8.21
CA LEU A 16 16.59 -0.73 7.84
C LEU A 16 15.99 0.03 6.66
N ALA A 17 15.57 -0.68 5.59
CA ALA A 17 14.90 -0.04 4.45
C ALA A 17 13.64 0.72 4.91
N THR A 18 12.84 0.13 5.81
CA THR A 18 11.66 0.79 6.37
C THR A 18 12.03 2.05 7.17
N ILE A 19 13.06 1.98 8.03
CA ILE A 19 13.52 3.11 8.83
C ILE A 19 14.00 4.26 7.93
N PHE A 20 14.83 3.96 6.91
CA PHE A 20 15.31 4.98 5.98
C PHE A 20 14.18 5.62 5.18
N LEU A 21 13.19 4.83 4.70
CA LEU A 21 12.00 5.38 4.02
C LEU A 21 11.21 6.32 4.94
N ILE A 22 11.04 5.97 6.23
CA ILE A 22 10.36 6.83 7.21
C ILE A 22 11.13 8.13 7.45
N ILE A 23 12.45 8.06 7.62
CA ILE A 23 13.29 9.24 7.82
C ILE A 23 13.17 10.20 6.61
N ILE A 24 13.32 9.66 5.39
CA ILE A 24 13.13 10.44 4.16
C ILE A 24 11.71 11.03 4.13
N GLY A 25 10.70 10.24 4.52
CA GLY A 25 9.31 10.68 4.57
C GLY A 25 9.08 11.84 5.52
N LEU A 26 9.61 11.80 6.75
CA LEU A 26 9.47 12.89 7.72
C LEU A 26 10.12 14.18 7.20
N VAL A 27 11.31 14.09 6.60
CA VAL A 27 12.00 15.23 6.00
C VAL A 27 11.20 15.79 4.82
N ALA A 28 10.75 14.91 3.91
CA ALA A 28 9.99 15.31 2.73
C ALA A 28 8.62 15.92 3.09
N VAL A 29 7.89 15.32 4.05
CA VAL A 29 6.60 15.87 4.53
C VAL A 29 6.81 17.24 5.14
N THR A 30 7.86 17.43 5.96
CA THR A 30 8.16 18.73 6.57
C THR A 30 8.39 19.79 5.50
N SER A 31 9.20 19.47 4.49
CA SER A 31 9.47 20.37 3.39
C SER A 31 8.23 20.65 2.52
N ALA A 32 7.54 19.60 2.09
CA ALA A 32 6.40 19.71 1.17
C ALA A 32 5.17 20.36 1.81
N SER A 33 4.96 20.23 3.11
CA SER A 33 3.79 20.79 3.80
C SER A 33 3.97 22.24 4.26
N PHE A 34 5.19 22.77 4.28
CA PHE A 34 5.50 24.11 4.76
C PHE A 34 4.65 25.23 4.10
N PRO A 35 4.49 25.26 2.75
CA PRO A 35 3.64 26.28 2.11
C PRO A 35 2.18 26.18 2.52
N THR A 36 1.67 24.95 2.66
CA THR A 36 0.29 24.71 3.06
C THR A 36 0.05 25.13 4.52
N ALA A 37 0.97 24.84 5.42
CA ALA A 37 0.90 25.30 6.82
C ALA A 37 0.84 26.83 6.89
N LYS A 38 1.70 27.52 6.13
CA LYS A 38 1.71 28.99 6.05
C LYS A 38 0.40 29.54 5.49
N LYS A 39 -0.15 28.92 4.43
CA LYS A 39 -1.43 29.35 3.82
C LYS A 39 -2.60 29.31 4.81
N TYR A 40 -2.63 28.33 5.71
CA TYR A 40 -3.69 28.17 6.71
C TYR A 40 -3.34 28.79 8.07
N ASN A 41 -2.28 29.60 8.17
CA ASN A 41 -1.79 30.20 9.42
C ASN A 41 -1.53 29.17 10.53
N LEU A 42 -1.07 27.97 10.14
CA LEU A 42 -0.69 26.90 11.06
C LEU A 42 0.80 26.99 11.39
N ASN A 43 1.19 26.36 12.51
CA ASN A 43 2.61 26.17 12.82
C ASN A 43 3.31 25.42 11.68
N SER A 44 4.49 25.85 11.29
CA SER A 44 5.30 25.25 10.21
C SER A 44 5.51 23.74 10.39
N PHE A 45 5.53 23.25 11.61
CA PHE A 45 5.71 21.84 11.97
C PHE A 45 4.39 21.10 12.25
N HIS A 46 3.23 21.72 11.98
CA HIS A 46 1.92 21.11 12.25
C HIS A 46 1.76 19.71 11.64
N TYR A 47 2.08 19.58 10.35
CA TYR A 47 1.96 18.30 9.64
C TYR A 47 3.00 17.29 10.12
N LEU A 48 4.24 17.72 10.40
CA LEU A 48 5.26 16.87 10.99
C LEU A 48 4.83 16.32 12.36
N ALA A 49 4.31 17.17 13.24
CA ALA A 49 3.87 16.75 14.57
C ALA A 49 2.74 15.69 14.48
N ARG A 50 1.76 15.91 13.60
CA ARG A 50 0.70 14.91 13.36
C ARG A 50 1.23 13.61 12.78
N GLN A 51 2.12 13.67 11.77
CA GLN A 51 2.74 12.50 11.17
C GLN A 51 3.58 11.73 12.20
N SER A 52 4.34 12.43 13.06
CA SER A 52 5.11 11.82 14.15
C SER A 52 4.22 11.15 15.20
N GLY A 53 3.06 11.73 15.51
CA GLY A 53 2.07 11.09 16.37
C GLY A 53 1.57 9.76 15.81
N PHE A 54 1.22 9.71 14.51
CA PHE A 54 0.84 8.46 13.85
C PHE A 54 2.02 7.49 13.74
N LEU A 55 3.24 7.98 13.55
CA LEU A 55 4.44 7.15 13.59
C LEU A 55 4.60 6.43 14.93
N VAL A 56 4.42 7.14 16.05
CA VAL A 56 4.46 6.55 17.40
C VAL A 56 3.40 5.45 17.54
N ILE A 57 2.16 5.72 17.11
CA ILE A 57 1.09 4.71 17.12
C ILE A 57 1.48 3.49 16.26
N GLY A 58 2.03 3.73 15.06
CA GLY A 58 2.49 2.68 14.17
C GLY A 58 3.64 1.85 14.74
N ILE A 59 4.58 2.47 15.44
CA ILE A 59 5.68 1.77 16.11
C ILE A 59 5.14 0.92 17.27
N ILE A 60 4.21 1.43 18.06
CA ILE A 60 3.55 0.65 19.13
C ILE A 60 2.84 -0.56 18.52
N ALA A 61 2.07 -0.36 17.45
CA ALA A 61 1.39 -1.44 16.73
C ALA A 61 2.39 -2.47 16.18
N LEU A 62 3.52 -2.03 15.63
CA LEU A 62 4.59 -2.89 15.13
C LEU A 62 5.14 -3.79 16.25
N PHE A 63 5.48 -3.23 17.41
CA PHE A 63 5.96 -4.02 18.54
C PHE A 63 4.90 -4.99 19.08
N MET A 64 3.64 -4.56 19.15
CA MET A 64 2.54 -5.44 19.59
C MET A 64 2.39 -6.63 18.65
N ILE A 65 2.39 -6.42 17.33
CA ILE A 65 2.21 -7.48 16.34
C ILE A 65 3.39 -8.46 16.36
N ILE A 66 4.63 -7.98 16.46
CA ILE A 66 5.80 -8.87 16.53
C ILE A 66 5.74 -9.78 17.77
N LYS A 67 5.23 -9.27 18.89
CA LYS A 67 5.09 -10.06 20.14
C LYS A 67 3.83 -10.91 20.19
N MET A 68 2.79 -10.58 19.40
CA MET A 68 1.50 -11.29 19.42
C MET A 68 1.66 -12.73 18.91
N PRO A 69 1.06 -13.76 19.54
CA PRO A 69 1.07 -15.12 18.99
C PRO A 69 0.39 -15.17 17.61
N ARG A 70 0.93 -15.97 16.67
CA ARG A 70 0.33 -16.15 15.32
C ARG A 70 -1.13 -16.58 15.39
N ALA A 71 -1.47 -17.48 16.33
CA ALA A 71 -2.82 -17.98 16.53
C ALA A 71 -3.85 -16.87 16.76
N VAL A 72 -3.45 -15.77 17.42
CA VAL A 72 -4.34 -14.61 17.67
C VAL A 72 -4.68 -13.90 16.36
N ILE A 73 -3.69 -13.66 15.47
CA ILE A 73 -3.92 -13.06 14.15
C ILE A 73 -4.82 -13.99 13.33
N TYR A 74 -4.49 -15.28 13.30
CA TYR A 74 -5.23 -16.29 12.54
C TYR A 74 -6.69 -16.42 12.99
N LYS A 75 -6.96 -16.38 14.30
CA LYS A 75 -8.31 -16.49 14.86
C LYS A 75 -9.11 -15.21 14.62
N ASN A 76 -8.53 -14.06 14.93
CA ASN A 76 -9.27 -12.80 14.94
C ASN A 76 -9.58 -12.25 13.54
N ILE A 77 -8.87 -12.68 12.49
CA ILE A 77 -9.13 -12.21 11.14
C ILE A 77 -10.56 -12.54 10.68
N GLU A 78 -11.19 -13.58 11.21
CA GLU A 78 -12.58 -13.95 10.92
C GLU A 78 -13.58 -12.88 11.36
N TRP A 79 -13.23 -12.06 12.34
CA TRP A 79 -14.02 -10.93 12.80
C TRP A 79 -13.55 -9.60 12.20
N ILE A 80 -12.24 -9.42 12.06
CA ILE A 80 -11.64 -8.17 11.54
C ILE A 80 -12.04 -7.95 10.09
N PHE A 81 -12.06 -8.99 9.26
CA PHE A 81 -12.39 -8.85 7.83
C PHE A 81 -13.85 -8.42 7.61
N PRO A 82 -14.89 -9.08 8.15
CA PRO A 82 -16.27 -8.59 8.02
C PRO A 82 -16.46 -7.20 8.62
N MET A 83 -15.83 -6.91 9.77
CA MET A 83 -15.88 -5.58 10.38
C MET A 83 -15.31 -4.51 9.44
N SER A 84 -14.20 -4.81 8.75
CA SER A 84 -13.62 -3.87 7.79
C SER A 84 -14.52 -3.61 6.59
N ILE A 85 -15.32 -4.59 6.15
CA ILE A 85 -16.33 -4.43 5.12
C ILE A 85 -17.46 -3.51 5.62
N ILE A 86 -17.94 -3.73 6.84
CA ILE A 86 -18.96 -2.87 7.46
C ILE A 86 -18.46 -1.43 7.52
N LEU A 87 -17.21 -1.19 7.91
CA LEU A 87 -16.61 0.15 7.92
C LEU A 87 -16.58 0.79 6.53
N ILE A 88 -16.35 0.03 5.46
CA ILE A 88 -16.46 0.54 4.08
C ILE A 88 -17.91 0.90 3.75
N LEU A 89 -18.87 0.07 4.14
CA LEU A 89 -20.29 0.36 3.89
C LEU A 89 -20.76 1.62 4.62
N LEU A 90 -20.19 1.95 5.78
CA LEU A 90 -20.47 3.20 6.48
C LEU A 90 -20.04 4.46 5.71
N LEU A 91 -19.23 4.36 4.66
CA LEU A 91 -18.95 5.50 3.77
C LEU A 91 -20.19 6.00 2.99
N TRP A 92 -21.22 5.18 2.87
CA TRP A 92 -22.53 5.62 2.30
C TRP A 92 -23.45 6.27 3.32
N SER A 93 -23.08 6.26 4.61
CA SER A 93 -23.81 6.93 5.69
C SER A 93 -23.42 8.42 5.80
N PRO A 94 -24.13 9.21 6.62
CA PRO A 94 -23.75 10.60 6.93
C PRO A 94 -22.37 10.78 7.58
N LEU A 95 -21.74 9.71 8.05
CA LEU A 95 -20.37 9.71 8.61
C LEU A 95 -19.28 9.78 7.54
N GLY A 96 -19.65 9.59 6.26
CA GLY A 96 -18.74 9.70 5.13
C GLY A 96 -18.43 11.17 4.82
N ASP A 97 -17.15 11.55 4.94
CA ASP A 97 -16.69 12.89 4.62
C ASP A 97 -16.55 13.08 3.10
N LYS A 98 -17.28 14.06 2.54
CA LYS A 98 -17.29 14.41 1.10
C LYS A 98 -16.13 15.33 0.72
N SER A 99 -14.96 15.19 1.30
CA SER A 99 -13.80 16.01 0.95
C SER A 99 -13.40 15.81 -0.51
N LYS A 100 -13.22 16.92 -1.24
CA LYS A 100 -12.71 16.94 -2.63
C LYS A 100 -13.51 16.09 -3.63
N GLY A 101 -14.84 15.99 -3.44
CA GLY A 101 -15.74 15.29 -4.37
C GLY A 101 -15.70 13.76 -4.28
N GLN A 102 -14.95 13.18 -3.37
CA GLN A 102 -14.90 11.72 -3.14
C GLN A 102 -15.07 11.41 -1.66
N VAL A 103 -15.89 10.37 -1.37
CA VAL A 103 -16.11 9.91 0.00
C VAL A 103 -15.17 8.75 0.27
N ARG A 104 -14.00 9.04 0.87
CA ARG A 104 -12.97 8.04 1.20
C ARG A 104 -12.70 7.93 2.70
N TRP A 105 -13.10 8.94 3.47
CA TRP A 105 -12.76 9.08 4.88
C TRP A 105 -14.02 8.97 5.73
N LEU A 106 -13.91 8.31 6.88
CA LEU A 106 -14.89 8.39 7.94
C LEU A 106 -14.44 9.45 8.93
N ASP A 107 -15.30 10.42 9.21
CA ASP A 107 -15.09 11.44 10.23
C ASP A 107 -15.94 11.12 11.46
N LEU A 108 -15.29 10.64 12.51
CA LEU A 108 -15.92 10.37 13.82
C LEU A 108 -15.82 11.58 14.77
N LYS A 109 -15.55 12.80 14.25
CA LYS A 109 -15.33 14.05 15.00
C LYS A 109 -14.03 14.06 15.83
N ILE A 110 -13.64 12.93 16.41
CA ILE A 110 -12.40 12.78 17.22
C ILE A 110 -11.27 12.25 16.35
N ILE A 111 -11.56 11.29 15.50
CA ILE A 111 -10.58 10.61 14.64
C ILE A 111 -11.14 10.53 13.22
N ARG A 112 -10.32 10.97 12.27
CA ARG A 112 -10.58 10.82 10.83
C ARG A 112 -9.65 9.73 10.29
N PHE A 113 -10.21 8.69 9.71
CA PHE A 113 -9.45 7.57 9.16
C PHE A 113 -10.05 7.04 7.87
N GLN A 114 -9.23 6.35 7.07
CA GLN A 114 -9.65 5.75 5.80
C GLN A 114 -9.92 4.25 5.99
N PRO A 115 -11.18 3.79 5.94
CA PRO A 115 -11.54 2.39 6.18
C PRO A 115 -10.88 1.40 5.22
N SER A 116 -10.63 1.83 3.98
CA SER A 116 -9.96 0.99 2.99
C SER A 116 -8.53 0.60 3.39
N ASP A 117 -7.85 1.38 4.25
CA ASP A 117 -6.53 1.02 4.75
C ASP A 117 -6.57 -0.23 5.64
N ILE A 118 -7.64 -0.38 6.45
CA ILE A 118 -7.87 -1.58 7.27
C ILE A 118 -8.27 -2.75 6.38
N LEU A 119 -9.16 -2.52 5.39
CA LEU A 119 -9.62 -3.57 4.49
C LEU A 119 -8.48 -4.14 3.62
N LYS A 120 -7.52 -3.33 3.20
CA LYS A 120 -6.32 -3.81 2.47
C LYS A 120 -5.64 -4.96 3.22
N LEU A 121 -5.32 -4.75 4.50
CA LEU A 121 -4.59 -5.74 5.29
C LEU A 121 -5.48 -6.92 5.67
N SER A 122 -6.72 -6.66 6.10
CA SER A 122 -7.63 -7.71 6.52
C SER A 122 -8.00 -8.65 5.36
N SER A 123 -8.21 -8.13 4.15
CA SER A 123 -8.49 -8.96 2.96
C SER A 123 -7.31 -9.85 2.57
N ILE A 124 -6.07 -9.32 2.63
CA ILE A 124 -4.85 -10.10 2.37
C ILE A 124 -4.74 -11.26 3.35
N ILE A 125 -4.88 -11.00 4.66
CA ILE A 125 -4.75 -12.04 5.69
C ILE A 125 -5.88 -13.04 5.60
N TYR A 126 -7.12 -12.57 5.35
CA TYR A 126 -8.28 -13.45 5.26
C TYR A 126 -8.20 -14.38 4.04
N LEU A 127 -7.84 -13.85 2.86
CA LEU A 127 -7.64 -14.67 1.66
C LEU A 127 -6.47 -15.65 1.85
N ALA A 128 -5.36 -15.22 2.45
CA ALA A 128 -4.22 -16.09 2.78
C ALA A 128 -4.64 -17.25 3.68
N LYS A 129 -5.47 -16.97 4.72
CA LYS A 129 -6.03 -18.01 5.60
C LYS A 129 -6.90 -18.98 4.84
N TYR A 130 -7.83 -18.47 4.01
CA TYR A 130 -8.72 -19.30 3.22
C TYR A 130 -7.96 -20.24 2.28
N LEU A 131 -6.98 -19.70 1.53
CA LEU A 131 -6.18 -20.47 0.58
C LEU A 131 -5.27 -21.48 1.27
N ALA A 132 -4.65 -21.10 2.40
CA ALA A 132 -3.81 -22.02 3.17
C ALA A 132 -4.60 -23.23 3.68
N LYS A 133 -5.86 -23.02 4.13
CA LYS A 133 -6.75 -24.10 4.57
C LYS A 133 -7.19 -25.01 3.42
N ASN A 134 -7.32 -24.48 2.22
CA ASN A 134 -7.91 -25.17 1.09
C ASN A 134 -6.91 -25.40 -0.08
N ILE A 135 -5.61 -25.47 0.21
CA ILE A 135 -4.56 -25.50 -0.82
C ILE A 135 -4.69 -26.69 -1.77
N TYR A 136 -5.05 -27.85 -1.24
CA TYR A 136 -5.20 -29.09 -2.03
C TYR A 136 -6.50 -29.15 -2.85
N SER A 137 -7.53 -28.42 -2.44
CA SER A 137 -8.83 -28.34 -3.12
C SER A 137 -9.01 -27.11 -4.00
N LEU A 138 -7.97 -26.29 -4.19
CA LEU A 138 -8.05 -25.04 -4.96
C LEU A 138 -8.38 -25.27 -6.45
N ARG A 139 -8.08 -26.45 -6.98
CA ARG A 139 -8.46 -26.85 -8.35
C ARG A 139 -9.95 -27.07 -8.52
N ASP A 140 -10.67 -27.33 -7.41
CA ASP A 140 -12.13 -27.49 -7.42
C ASP A 140 -12.79 -26.15 -7.71
N ARG A 141 -13.79 -26.18 -8.58
CA ARG A 141 -14.53 -24.98 -9.01
C ARG A 141 -15.13 -24.22 -7.83
N LYS A 142 -15.69 -24.93 -6.84
CA LYS A 142 -16.33 -24.33 -5.64
C LYS A 142 -15.32 -23.55 -4.82
N THR A 143 -14.17 -24.14 -4.50
CA THR A 143 -13.11 -23.53 -3.70
C THR A 143 -12.52 -22.29 -4.40
N PHE A 144 -12.29 -22.41 -5.72
CA PHE A 144 -11.80 -21.29 -6.52
C PHE A 144 -12.80 -20.12 -6.57
N LEU A 145 -14.09 -20.40 -6.86
CA LEU A 145 -15.12 -19.36 -6.91
C LEU A 145 -15.32 -18.67 -5.55
N MET A 146 -15.16 -19.38 -4.45
CA MET A 146 -15.19 -18.79 -3.11
C MET A 146 -14.01 -17.82 -2.90
N ALA A 147 -12.79 -18.19 -3.32
CA ALA A 147 -11.63 -17.28 -3.27
C ALA A 147 -11.84 -16.03 -4.13
N VAL A 148 -12.43 -16.18 -5.34
CA VAL A 148 -12.83 -15.07 -6.20
C VAL A 148 -13.91 -14.22 -5.55
N GLY A 149 -14.87 -14.85 -4.84
CA GLY A 149 -15.91 -14.16 -4.06
C GLY A 149 -15.31 -13.30 -2.95
N ILE A 150 -14.33 -13.81 -2.18
CA ILE A 150 -13.60 -13.03 -1.17
C ILE A 150 -12.91 -11.82 -1.81
N MET A 151 -12.24 -12.02 -2.96
CA MET A 151 -11.62 -10.93 -3.72
C MET A 151 -12.68 -9.90 -4.17
N GLY A 152 -13.81 -10.36 -4.71
CA GLY A 152 -14.91 -9.50 -5.17
C GLY A 152 -15.53 -8.66 -4.05
N ILE A 153 -15.78 -9.25 -2.89
CA ILE A 153 -16.30 -8.55 -1.72
C ILE A 153 -15.28 -7.53 -1.17
N SER A 154 -13.98 -7.83 -1.27
CA SER A 154 -12.92 -6.92 -0.85
C SER A 154 -12.75 -5.72 -1.79
N VAL A 155 -12.84 -5.94 -3.09
CA VAL A 155 -12.54 -4.93 -4.13
C VAL A 155 -13.81 -4.16 -4.52
N GLY A 156 -14.95 -4.83 -4.66
CA GLY A 156 -16.20 -4.28 -5.21
C GLY A 156 -16.67 -3.00 -4.52
N PRO A 157 -16.86 -2.99 -3.20
CA PRO A 157 -17.33 -1.77 -2.50
C PRO A 157 -16.39 -0.58 -2.63
N ILE A 158 -15.07 -0.83 -2.68
CA ILE A 158 -14.08 0.24 -2.83
C ILE A 158 -14.02 0.75 -4.26
N MET A 159 -14.23 -0.12 -5.25
CA MET A 159 -14.11 0.20 -6.67
C MET A 159 -15.03 1.36 -7.09
N ILE A 160 -16.21 1.44 -6.48
CA ILE A 160 -17.18 2.51 -6.72
C ILE A 160 -16.65 3.86 -6.20
N LYS A 161 -16.05 3.90 -5.02
CA LYS A 161 -15.61 5.12 -4.33
C LYS A 161 -14.17 5.50 -4.61
N ASP A 162 -13.27 4.52 -4.67
CA ASP A 162 -11.83 4.70 -4.85
C ASP A 162 -11.25 3.62 -5.75
N PHE A 163 -11.38 3.81 -7.06
CA PHE A 163 -10.89 2.88 -8.07
C PHE A 163 -9.40 2.55 -7.90
N SER A 164 -8.59 3.55 -7.59
CA SER A 164 -7.14 3.39 -7.47
C SER A 164 -6.76 2.46 -6.31
N THR A 165 -7.39 2.64 -5.15
CA THR A 165 -7.21 1.76 -4.00
C THR A 165 -7.75 0.35 -4.29
N ALA A 166 -8.88 0.22 -5.01
CA ALA A 166 -9.43 -1.06 -5.44
C ALA A 166 -8.45 -1.85 -6.32
N VAL A 167 -7.76 -1.18 -7.25
CA VAL A 167 -6.73 -1.80 -8.10
C VAL A 167 -5.55 -2.29 -7.25
N VAL A 168 -5.06 -1.49 -6.29
CA VAL A 168 -3.96 -1.90 -5.40
C VAL A 168 -4.32 -3.18 -4.62
N ILE A 169 -5.53 -3.23 -4.03
CA ILE A 169 -6.01 -4.42 -3.31
C ILE A 169 -6.16 -5.59 -4.29
N GLY A 170 -6.79 -5.36 -5.44
CA GLY A 170 -7.01 -6.38 -6.45
C GLY A 170 -5.72 -7.04 -6.91
N VAL A 171 -4.67 -6.26 -7.18
CA VAL A 171 -3.35 -6.78 -7.58
C VAL A 171 -2.69 -7.58 -6.44
N ALA A 172 -2.79 -7.12 -5.19
CA ALA A 172 -2.25 -7.85 -4.05
C ALA A 172 -2.95 -9.21 -3.85
N LEU A 173 -4.28 -9.24 -3.92
CA LEU A 173 -5.06 -10.48 -3.80
C LEU A 173 -4.84 -11.40 -5.00
N PHE A 174 -4.71 -10.85 -6.21
CA PHE A 174 -4.38 -11.61 -7.41
C PHE A 174 -3.00 -12.27 -7.31
N ALA A 175 -2.00 -11.56 -6.77
CA ALA A 175 -0.67 -12.13 -6.54
C ALA A 175 -0.71 -13.32 -5.58
N ILE A 176 -1.55 -13.27 -4.53
CA ILE A 176 -1.77 -14.40 -3.62
C ILE A 176 -2.40 -15.58 -4.35
N LEU A 177 -3.41 -15.33 -5.18
CA LEU A 177 -4.05 -16.38 -5.99
C LEU A 177 -3.06 -17.03 -6.97
N LEU A 178 -2.20 -16.25 -7.63
CA LEU A 178 -1.15 -16.78 -8.50
C LEU A 178 -0.18 -17.68 -7.71
N ALA A 179 0.25 -17.23 -6.54
CA ALA A 179 1.17 -17.98 -5.70
C ALA A 179 0.57 -19.25 -5.11
N SER A 180 -0.76 -19.36 -5.04
CA SER A 180 -1.47 -20.55 -4.57
C SER A 180 -1.56 -21.67 -5.60
N GLY A 181 -1.09 -21.47 -6.84
CA GLY A 181 -1.01 -22.50 -7.86
C GLY A 181 -2.31 -22.71 -8.64
N ILE A 182 -3.03 -21.63 -8.95
CA ILE A 182 -4.23 -21.69 -9.81
C ILE A 182 -3.90 -22.26 -11.19
N THR A 183 -4.88 -22.93 -11.81
CA THR A 183 -4.75 -23.49 -13.15
C THR A 183 -4.76 -22.40 -14.24
N LYS A 184 -4.23 -22.71 -15.43
CA LYS A 184 -4.26 -21.78 -16.58
C LYS A 184 -5.68 -21.31 -16.93
N LYS A 185 -6.70 -22.18 -16.79
CA LYS A 185 -8.11 -21.83 -17.03
C LYS A 185 -8.62 -20.83 -15.99
N GLN A 186 -8.28 -21.04 -14.72
CA GLN A 186 -8.63 -20.13 -13.63
C GLN A 186 -7.94 -18.76 -13.77
N PHE A 187 -6.67 -18.77 -14.18
CA PHE A 187 -5.94 -17.54 -14.49
C PHE A 187 -6.62 -16.74 -15.62
N LEU A 188 -6.92 -17.40 -16.75
CA LEU A 188 -7.60 -16.77 -17.87
C LEU A 188 -8.97 -16.20 -17.47
N PHE A 189 -9.73 -16.94 -16.67
CA PHE A 189 -11.00 -16.47 -16.11
C PHE A 189 -10.83 -15.17 -15.32
N LEU A 190 -9.82 -15.08 -14.44
CA LEU A 190 -9.55 -13.86 -13.65
C LEU A 190 -9.16 -12.68 -14.54
N VAL A 191 -8.36 -12.91 -15.58
CA VAL A 191 -7.97 -11.86 -16.54
C VAL A 191 -9.20 -11.34 -17.29
N ILE A 192 -10.04 -12.24 -17.81
CA ILE A 192 -11.28 -11.87 -18.52
C ILE A 192 -12.22 -11.11 -17.58
N LEU A 193 -12.39 -11.59 -16.34
CA LEU A 193 -13.21 -10.93 -15.33
C LEU A 193 -12.68 -9.52 -15.04
N GLY A 194 -11.37 -9.35 -14.86
CA GLY A 194 -10.73 -8.05 -14.62
C GLY A 194 -10.94 -7.08 -15.79
N ILE A 195 -10.73 -7.52 -17.02
CA ILE A 195 -10.96 -6.72 -18.23
C ILE A 195 -12.44 -6.32 -18.34
N GLY A 196 -13.35 -7.27 -18.09
CA GLY A 196 -14.79 -7.03 -18.10
C GLY A 196 -15.22 -5.98 -17.07
N LEU A 197 -14.70 -6.05 -15.84
CA LEU A 197 -14.96 -5.07 -14.80
C LEU A 197 -14.45 -3.67 -15.17
N ILE A 198 -13.24 -3.57 -15.72
CA ILE A 198 -12.69 -2.30 -16.21
C ILE A 198 -13.58 -1.73 -17.33
N TYR A 199 -14.00 -2.56 -18.28
CA TYR A 199 -14.88 -2.15 -19.39
C TYR A 199 -16.21 -1.59 -18.87
N VAL A 200 -16.87 -2.29 -17.92
CA VAL A 200 -18.14 -1.84 -17.32
C VAL A 200 -17.96 -0.48 -16.62
N ILE A 201 -16.88 -0.29 -15.86
CA ILE A 201 -16.61 0.96 -15.15
C ILE A 201 -16.36 2.12 -16.13
N LEU A 202 -15.62 1.86 -17.20
CA LEU A 202 -15.33 2.88 -18.21
C LEU A 202 -16.58 3.26 -19.03
N LYS A 203 -17.53 2.35 -19.19
CA LYS A 203 -18.79 2.61 -19.93
C LYS A 203 -19.80 3.42 -19.13
N ASP A 204 -19.68 3.47 -17.81
CA ASP A 204 -20.60 4.20 -16.95
C ASP A 204 -20.45 5.73 -17.13
N PRO A 205 -21.53 6.46 -17.49
CA PRO A 205 -21.51 7.91 -17.70
C PRO A 205 -21.03 8.70 -16.47
N GLU A 206 -21.29 8.22 -15.26
CA GLU A 206 -20.84 8.87 -14.02
C GLU A 206 -19.32 8.86 -13.87
N ASN A 207 -18.63 7.98 -14.59
CA ASN A 207 -17.18 7.84 -14.57
C ASN A 207 -16.45 8.64 -15.65
N LYS A 208 -17.12 9.55 -16.37
CA LYS A 208 -16.52 10.39 -17.43
C LYS A 208 -15.22 11.07 -16.99
N PHE A 209 -15.13 11.51 -15.73
CA PHE A 209 -13.92 12.13 -15.21
C PHE A 209 -12.71 11.17 -15.16
N ARG A 210 -12.93 9.86 -15.00
CA ARG A 210 -11.88 8.83 -15.02
C ARG A 210 -11.38 8.64 -16.45
N ILE A 211 -12.30 8.60 -17.42
CA ILE A 211 -11.97 8.54 -18.85
C ILE A 211 -11.17 9.78 -19.25
N MET A 212 -11.62 10.97 -18.82
CA MET A 212 -10.90 12.23 -19.08
C MET A 212 -9.48 12.25 -18.51
N ARG A 213 -9.26 11.64 -17.33
CA ARG A 213 -7.90 11.46 -16.78
C ARG A 213 -7.03 10.58 -17.66
N ILE A 214 -7.58 9.49 -18.21
CA ILE A 214 -6.88 8.57 -19.11
C ILE A 214 -6.63 9.26 -20.46
N LEU A 215 -7.65 9.90 -21.04
CA LEU A 215 -7.52 10.62 -22.31
C LEU A 215 -6.55 11.80 -22.19
N GLY A 216 -6.62 12.59 -21.12
CA GLY A 216 -5.67 13.68 -20.87
C GLY A 216 -4.24 13.19 -20.62
N PHE A 217 -4.08 11.93 -20.18
CA PHE A 217 -2.78 11.29 -20.08
C PHE A 217 -2.21 10.90 -21.47
N VAL A 218 -3.07 10.42 -22.39
CA VAL A 218 -2.69 9.94 -23.72
C VAL A 218 -2.60 11.07 -24.73
N SER A 219 -3.54 12.02 -24.69
CA SER A 219 -3.58 13.20 -25.58
C SER A 219 -3.09 14.43 -24.82
N ASP A 220 -1.96 14.99 -25.20
CA ASP A 220 -1.48 16.30 -24.72
C ASP A 220 -2.29 17.49 -25.30
N SER A 221 -3.52 17.23 -25.79
CA SER A 221 -4.36 18.26 -26.42
C SER A 221 -4.78 19.32 -25.40
N THR A 222 -4.61 20.57 -25.78
CA THR A 222 -4.92 21.77 -25.00
C THR A 222 -6.40 21.92 -24.64
N ASP A 223 -7.27 21.15 -25.28
CA ASP A 223 -8.73 21.19 -25.07
C ASP A 223 -9.19 20.54 -23.77
N TYR A 224 -8.35 19.70 -23.13
CA TYR A 224 -8.64 19.08 -21.85
C TYR A 224 -7.81 19.73 -20.73
N GLN A 225 -8.16 20.96 -20.34
CA GLN A 225 -7.63 21.64 -19.14
C GLN A 225 -8.16 20.97 -17.86
N SER A 226 -7.90 19.67 -17.69
CA SER A 226 -8.27 18.99 -16.45
C SER A 226 -7.25 19.31 -15.35
N ALA A 227 -7.72 19.48 -14.10
CA ALA A 227 -6.85 19.67 -12.96
C ALA A 227 -5.79 18.55 -12.83
N ALA A 228 -6.10 17.33 -13.31
CA ALA A 228 -5.19 16.20 -13.32
C ALA A 228 -4.02 16.39 -14.32
N LEU A 229 -4.29 16.93 -15.50
CA LEU A 229 -3.25 17.24 -16.48
C LEU A 229 -2.31 18.34 -15.96
N TYR A 230 -2.87 19.37 -15.33
CA TYR A 230 -2.11 20.41 -14.67
C TYR A 230 -1.17 19.84 -13.60
N GLN A 231 -1.69 18.98 -12.70
CA GLN A 231 -0.88 18.33 -11.67
C GLN A 231 0.27 17.51 -12.26
N SER A 232 0.00 16.70 -13.30
CA SER A 232 1.03 15.90 -13.96
C SER A 232 2.12 16.75 -14.62
N ARG A 233 1.74 17.88 -15.26
CA ARG A 233 2.72 18.82 -15.85
C ARG A 233 3.59 19.46 -14.78
N GLN A 234 2.99 19.95 -13.68
CA GLN A 234 3.75 20.54 -12.57
C GLN A 234 4.67 19.52 -11.91
N SER A 235 4.25 18.28 -11.84
CA SER A 235 5.09 17.17 -11.39
C SER A 235 6.32 16.99 -12.28
N LEU A 236 6.16 16.95 -13.61
CA LEU A 236 7.28 16.84 -14.54
C LEU A 236 8.23 18.05 -14.47
N TYR A 237 7.69 19.26 -14.27
CA TYR A 237 8.54 20.45 -14.05
C TYR A 237 9.39 20.32 -12.79
N ALA A 238 8.85 19.71 -11.70
CA ALA A 238 9.63 19.43 -10.52
C ALA A 238 10.83 18.49 -10.82
N PHE A 239 10.61 17.42 -11.58
CA PHE A 239 11.69 16.52 -12.03
C PHE A 239 12.72 17.26 -12.89
N ALA A 240 12.27 18.08 -13.83
CA ALA A 240 13.16 18.84 -14.72
C ALA A 240 14.01 19.84 -13.95
N LEU A 241 13.41 20.56 -12.97
CA LEU A 241 14.13 21.54 -12.14
C LEU A 241 15.13 20.87 -11.19
N GLY A 242 14.84 19.66 -10.72
CA GLY A 242 15.70 18.92 -9.81
C GLY A 242 17.01 18.46 -10.45
N GLY A 243 17.00 18.15 -11.74
CA GLY A 243 18.20 17.70 -12.43
C GLY A 243 18.89 16.51 -11.74
N TYR A 244 20.23 16.55 -11.70
CA TYR A 244 20.99 15.43 -11.12
C TYR A 244 21.08 15.47 -9.58
N SER A 245 21.38 16.61 -8.98
CA SER A 245 21.64 16.78 -7.54
C SER A 245 20.55 17.50 -6.77
N GLY A 246 19.51 18.00 -7.43
CA GLY A 246 18.43 18.75 -6.84
C GLY A 246 18.75 20.24 -6.60
N VAL A 247 17.69 21.01 -6.31
CA VAL A 247 17.82 22.45 -6.00
C VAL A 247 18.15 22.68 -4.52
N GLY A 248 18.16 21.66 -3.70
CA GLY A 248 18.41 21.67 -2.27
C GLY A 248 17.13 21.59 -1.41
N LEU A 249 17.29 21.10 -0.20
CA LEU A 249 16.20 20.91 0.77
C LEU A 249 15.51 22.26 1.06
N PHE A 250 14.17 22.24 1.14
CA PHE A 250 13.28 23.41 1.30
C PHE A 250 13.26 24.39 0.12
N ARG A 251 13.98 24.15 -0.97
CA ARG A 251 14.09 25.07 -2.11
C ARG A 251 13.22 24.70 -3.32
N SER A 252 12.37 23.67 -3.23
CA SER A 252 11.42 23.35 -4.29
C SER A 252 10.52 24.56 -4.59
N ARG A 253 10.44 24.97 -5.84
CA ARG A 253 9.57 26.06 -6.33
C ARG A 253 8.15 25.56 -6.54
N GLN A 254 8.00 24.33 -7.05
CA GLN A 254 6.71 23.76 -7.42
C GLN A 254 5.77 23.59 -6.20
N LYS A 255 6.29 23.25 -5.03
CA LYS A 255 5.49 23.12 -3.79
C LYS A 255 4.91 24.45 -3.31
N TYR A 256 5.53 25.60 -3.64
CA TYR A 256 5.05 26.92 -3.19
C TYR A 256 3.94 27.48 -4.06
N THR A 257 3.96 27.20 -5.35
CA THR A 257 3.11 27.92 -6.30
C THR A 257 2.16 27.04 -7.09
N ASN A 258 2.57 25.85 -7.50
CA ASN A 258 1.94 25.21 -8.66
C ASN A 258 1.54 23.75 -8.45
N LEU A 259 2.09 23.02 -7.46
CA LEU A 259 1.83 21.60 -7.30
C LEU A 259 0.81 21.33 -6.18
N PRO A 260 -0.47 21.08 -6.52
CA PRO A 260 -1.47 20.65 -5.54
C PRO A 260 -1.10 19.30 -4.93
N GLU A 261 -1.48 19.07 -3.66
CA GLU A 261 -1.25 17.81 -2.94
C GLU A 261 0.23 17.39 -2.90
N ALA A 262 1.14 18.38 -2.84
CA ALA A 262 2.59 18.16 -2.87
C ALA A 262 3.08 17.26 -1.71
N TYR A 263 2.45 17.32 -0.52
CA TYR A 263 2.86 16.55 0.66
C TYR A 263 2.12 15.21 0.81
N THR A 264 1.14 14.91 -0.05
CA THR A 264 0.38 13.65 -0.08
C THR A 264 0.72 12.85 -1.32
N ASP A 265 0.05 13.13 -2.45
CA ASP A 265 0.06 12.31 -3.65
C ASP A 265 1.27 12.56 -4.55
N PHE A 266 1.85 13.78 -4.50
CA PHE A 266 2.97 14.22 -5.32
C PHE A 266 4.28 14.43 -4.54
N ILE A 267 4.42 13.80 -3.37
CA ILE A 267 5.61 13.98 -2.54
C ILE A 267 6.89 13.51 -3.23
N PHE A 268 6.81 12.48 -4.08
CA PHE A 268 7.95 11.99 -4.84
C PHE A 268 8.48 13.04 -5.85
N SER A 269 7.59 13.90 -6.40
CA SER A 269 7.99 15.02 -7.25
C SER A 269 8.74 16.10 -6.46
N VAL A 270 8.34 16.37 -5.21
CA VAL A 270 9.07 17.28 -4.34
C VAL A 270 10.46 16.72 -3.99
N ILE A 271 10.57 15.41 -3.74
CA ILE A 271 11.85 14.74 -3.54
C ILE A 271 12.72 14.87 -4.81
N ALA A 272 12.11 14.68 -5.99
CA ALA A 272 12.80 14.82 -7.26
C ALA A 272 13.33 16.25 -7.48
N GLU A 273 12.57 17.28 -7.12
CA GLU A 273 13.03 18.67 -7.25
C GLU A 273 14.12 19.01 -6.23
N GLU A 274 13.95 18.61 -4.96
CA GLU A 274 14.86 18.99 -3.88
C GLU A 274 16.17 18.20 -3.86
N PHE A 275 16.13 16.89 -4.15
CA PHE A 275 17.27 15.98 -4.09
C PHE A 275 17.70 15.43 -5.45
N GLY A 276 17.02 15.80 -6.52
CA GLY A 276 17.33 15.42 -7.89
C GLY A 276 17.22 13.92 -8.16
N PHE A 277 17.92 13.49 -9.21
CA PHE A 277 18.00 12.07 -9.58
C PHE A 277 18.58 11.20 -8.46
N ILE A 278 19.59 11.68 -7.73
CA ILE A 278 20.21 10.92 -6.65
C ILE A 278 19.18 10.60 -5.57
N GLY A 279 18.38 11.58 -5.13
CA GLY A 279 17.36 11.36 -4.11
C GLY A 279 16.25 10.41 -4.55
N THR A 280 15.76 10.55 -5.78
CA THR A 280 14.74 9.65 -6.34
C THR A 280 15.28 8.23 -6.51
N PHE A 281 16.52 8.07 -6.95
CA PHE A 281 17.18 6.77 -7.09
C PHE A 281 17.31 6.05 -5.75
N ILE A 282 17.71 6.75 -4.68
CA ILE A 282 17.80 6.19 -3.33
C ILE A 282 16.42 5.70 -2.86
N VAL A 283 15.36 6.48 -3.07
CA VAL A 283 14.00 6.07 -2.69
C VAL A 283 13.57 4.82 -3.46
N ILE A 284 13.78 4.78 -4.77
CA ILE A 284 13.46 3.61 -5.60
C ILE A 284 14.25 2.38 -5.13
N LEU A 285 15.54 2.53 -4.87
CA LEU A 285 16.41 1.45 -4.40
C LEU A 285 15.92 0.89 -3.05
N LEU A 286 15.52 1.75 -2.11
CA LEU A 286 14.98 1.33 -0.82
C LEU A 286 13.67 0.54 -0.98
N PHE A 287 12.77 0.93 -1.89
CA PHE A 287 11.59 0.15 -2.20
C PHE A 287 11.92 -1.19 -2.88
N ILE A 288 12.90 -1.22 -3.77
CA ILE A 288 13.37 -2.48 -4.39
C ILE A 288 13.92 -3.42 -3.30
N ILE A 289 14.72 -2.92 -2.37
CA ILE A 289 15.23 -3.71 -1.24
C ILE A 289 14.08 -4.22 -0.38
N TYR A 290 13.11 -3.37 -0.04
CA TYR A 290 11.93 -3.74 0.74
C TYR A 290 11.14 -4.89 0.06
N ILE A 291 10.84 -4.74 -1.22
CA ILE A 291 10.08 -5.72 -2.02
C ILE A 291 10.85 -7.03 -2.14
N TYR A 292 12.13 -6.96 -2.47
CA TYR A 292 12.99 -8.13 -2.58
C TYR A 292 13.06 -8.92 -1.27
N ARG A 293 13.29 -8.23 -0.14
CA ARG A 293 13.33 -8.87 1.18
C ARG A 293 11.97 -9.44 1.58
N GLY A 294 10.87 -8.72 1.30
CA GLY A 294 9.52 -9.20 1.54
C GLY A 294 9.20 -10.51 0.81
N TYR A 295 9.56 -10.62 -0.47
CA TYR A 295 9.42 -11.88 -1.20
C TYR A 295 10.37 -12.97 -0.71
N MET A 296 11.61 -12.63 -0.33
CA MET A 296 12.54 -13.60 0.28
C MET A 296 11.97 -14.18 1.58
N ILE A 297 11.32 -13.36 2.41
CA ILE A 297 10.58 -13.82 3.61
C ILE A 297 9.45 -14.77 3.23
N ALA A 298 8.69 -14.44 2.19
CA ALA A 298 7.60 -15.28 1.71
C ALA A 298 8.09 -16.66 1.21
N PHE A 299 9.20 -16.70 0.48
CA PHE A 299 9.79 -17.95 -0.02
C PHE A 299 10.39 -18.81 1.09
N LYS A 300 10.85 -18.19 2.18
CA LYS A 300 11.40 -18.89 3.35
C LYS A 300 10.33 -19.24 4.39
N ALA A 301 9.10 -18.84 4.19
CA ALA A 301 8.00 -19.12 5.13
C ALA A 301 7.74 -20.64 5.23
N THR A 302 7.53 -21.12 6.45
CA THR A 302 7.38 -22.54 6.79
C THR A 302 5.99 -23.10 6.52
N ASN A 303 5.01 -22.25 6.34
CA ASN A 303 3.63 -22.64 6.08
C ASN A 303 2.96 -21.74 5.04
N TYR A 304 1.89 -22.25 4.42
CA TYR A 304 1.19 -21.55 3.35
C TYR A 304 0.51 -20.25 3.79
N PHE A 305 0.01 -20.17 5.03
CA PHE A 305 -0.61 -18.96 5.55
C PHE A 305 0.38 -17.78 5.60
N ASP A 306 1.56 -18.00 6.17
CA ASP A 306 2.61 -17.01 6.26
C ASP A 306 3.15 -16.66 4.87
N LYS A 307 3.36 -17.66 4.00
CA LYS A 307 3.79 -17.46 2.61
C LYS A 307 2.85 -16.54 1.87
N PHE A 308 1.55 -16.83 1.87
CA PHE A 308 0.55 -16.05 1.14
C PHE A 308 0.37 -14.65 1.76
N THR A 309 0.39 -14.57 3.09
CA THR A 309 0.33 -13.27 3.79
C THR A 309 1.52 -12.39 3.43
N ALA A 310 2.74 -12.95 3.43
CA ALA A 310 3.94 -12.21 3.07
C ALA A 310 3.93 -11.75 1.61
N ILE A 311 3.48 -12.60 0.66
CA ILE A 311 3.32 -12.23 -0.75
C ILE A 311 2.33 -11.06 -0.87
N GLY A 312 1.17 -11.17 -0.24
CA GLY A 312 0.14 -10.13 -0.33
C GLY A 312 0.61 -8.79 0.25
N MET A 313 1.23 -8.80 1.44
CA MET A 313 1.73 -7.58 2.09
C MET A 313 2.86 -6.92 1.29
N THR A 314 3.78 -7.71 0.75
CA THR A 314 4.88 -7.21 -0.08
C THR A 314 4.35 -6.61 -1.38
N THR A 315 3.44 -7.32 -2.07
CA THR A 315 2.82 -6.84 -3.31
C THR A 315 2.03 -5.56 -3.05
N TYR A 316 1.26 -5.49 -1.95
CA TYR A 316 0.51 -4.30 -1.57
C TYR A 316 1.40 -3.06 -1.46
N ILE A 317 2.48 -3.12 -0.68
CA ILE A 317 3.42 -2.00 -0.51
C ILE A 317 4.11 -1.69 -1.84
N GLY A 318 4.56 -2.69 -2.57
CA GLY A 318 5.26 -2.52 -3.84
C GLY A 318 4.41 -1.87 -4.92
N ILE A 319 3.18 -2.35 -5.11
CA ILE A 319 2.29 -1.81 -6.13
C ILE A 319 1.81 -0.38 -5.78
N GLN A 320 1.58 -0.10 -4.49
CA GLN A 320 1.21 1.24 -4.04
C GLN A 320 2.34 2.24 -4.27
N ALA A 321 3.59 1.85 -3.98
CA ALA A 321 4.77 2.66 -4.26
C ALA A 321 4.96 2.89 -5.76
N PHE A 322 4.84 1.81 -6.57
CA PHE A 322 4.93 1.89 -8.02
C PHE A 322 3.88 2.84 -8.62
N PHE A 323 2.63 2.76 -8.17
CA PHE A 323 1.57 3.67 -8.65
C PHE A 323 1.87 5.11 -8.32
N ASN A 324 2.26 5.44 -7.09
CA ASN A 324 2.58 6.82 -6.72
C ASN A 324 3.76 7.37 -7.52
N MET A 325 4.88 6.65 -7.56
CA MET A 325 6.06 7.08 -8.32
C MET A 325 5.78 7.18 -9.82
N GLY A 326 5.00 6.23 -10.38
CA GLY A 326 4.60 6.23 -11.79
C GLY A 326 3.68 7.39 -12.15
N VAL A 327 2.77 7.79 -11.25
CA VAL A 327 1.93 9.00 -11.41
C VAL A 327 2.80 10.26 -11.41
N CYS A 328 3.72 10.38 -10.45
CA CYS A 328 4.62 11.52 -10.35
C CYS A 328 5.51 11.66 -11.59
N ALA A 329 5.98 10.55 -12.15
CA ALA A 329 6.78 10.52 -13.37
C ALA A 329 5.96 10.60 -14.69
N LYS A 330 4.62 10.80 -14.61
CA LYS A 330 3.69 10.77 -15.76
C LYS A 330 3.82 9.47 -16.59
N ILE A 331 4.09 8.33 -15.93
CA ILE A 331 4.02 6.98 -16.54
C ILE A 331 2.61 6.41 -16.38
N LEU A 332 1.90 6.84 -15.33
CA LEU A 332 0.53 6.42 -15.01
C LEU A 332 -0.38 7.64 -14.86
N PRO A 333 -1.69 7.50 -15.12
CA PRO A 333 -2.65 8.59 -14.90
C PRO A 333 -2.79 8.93 -13.40
N VAL A 334 -3.15 10.16 -13.08
CA VAL A 334 -3.29 10.66 -11.70
C VAL A 334 -4.31 9.84 -10.92
N THR A 335 -3.89 9.30 -9.77
CA THR A 335 -4.68 8.35 -8.97
C THR A 335 -5.01 8.81 -7.55
N GLY A 336 -4.21 9.66 -6.92
CA GLY A 336 -4.42 10.04 -5.52
C GLY A 336 -4.07 8.92 -4.53
N ILE A 337 -3.03 8.15 -4.83
CA ILE A 337 -2.48 7.11 -3.95
C ILE A 337 -1.24 7.67 -3.27
N THR A 338 -1.15 7.52 -1.94
CA THR A 338 0.01 7.95 -1.16
C THR A 338 1.20 7.01 -1.34
N LEU A 339 2.43 7.55 -1.26
CA LEU A 339 3.67 6.76 -1.25
C LEU A 339 3.87 6.15 0.16
N PRO A 340 3.91 4.82 0.31
CA PRO A 340 4.05 4.18 1.61
C PRO A 340 5.27 4.70 2.39
N PHE A 341 5.13 4.87 3.71
CA PHE A 341 6.15 5.39 4.63
C PHE A 341 6.56 6.87 4.43
N ILE A 342 6.41 7.41 3.22
CA ILE A 342 6.93 8.74 2.84
C ILE A 342 5.83 9.80 2.84
N SER A 343 4.70 9.58 2.15
CA SER A 343 3.62 10.56 2.06
C SER A 343 2.99 10.88 3.41
N TYR A 344 2.49 12.10 3.53
CA TYR A 344 1.61 12.46 4.63
C TYR A 344 0.30 11.66 4.55
N GLY A 345 0.05 10.86 5.58
CA GLY A 345 -1.14 10.02 5.67
C GLY A 345 -1.11 9.18 6.94
N GLY A 346 -1.85 9.64 7.98
CA GLY A 346 -1.78 9.03 9.30
C GLY A 346 -2.09 7.54 9.30
N THR A 347 -3.30 7.15 8.84
CA THR A 347 -3.71 5.73 8.80
C THR A 347 -2.89 4.92 7.81
N ALA A 348 -2.51 5.49 6.67
CA ALA A 348 -1.69 4.82 5.67
C ALA A 348 -0.31 4.45 6.23
N LEU A 349 0.34 5.37 7.00
CA LEU A 349 1.62 5.10 7.66
C LEU A 349 1.50 3.99 8.71
N VAL A 350 0.46 4.05 9.56
CA VAL A 350 0.22 3.03 10.57
C VAL A 350 0.02 1.65 9.91
N MET A 351 -0.78 1.56 8.85
CA MET A 351 -1.03 0.29 8.15
C MET A 351 0.19 -0.22 7.37
N ALA A 352 1.03 0.66 6.84
CA ALA A 352 2.31 0.27 6.24
C ALA A 352 3.26 -0.32 7.30
N LEU A 353 3.30 0.25 8.51
CA LEU A 353 4.07 -0.29 9.64
C LEU A 353 3.50 -1.62 10.15
N VAL A 354 2.17 -1.76 10.21
CA VAL A 354 1.49 -3.04 10.53
C VAL A 354 1.86 -4.11 9.50
N SER A 355 1.85 -3.77 8.21
CA SER A 355 2.28 -4.68 7.13
C SER A 355 3.72 -5.12 7.31
N THR A 356 4.63 -4.18 7.59
CA THR A 356 6.04 -4.48 7.88
C THR A 356 6.20 -5.34 9.14
N ALA A 357 5.42 -5.07 10.19
CA ALA A 357 5.44 -5.84 11.42
C ALA A 357 5.07 -7.33 11.18
N ILE A 358 4.08 -7.57 10.33
CA ILE A 358 3.68 -8.93 9.94
C ILE A 358 4.81 -9.62 9.17
N LEU A 359 5.47 -8.92 8.22
CA LEU A 359 6.61 -9.46 7.48
C LEU A 359 7.78 -9.79 8.40
N LEU A 360 8.14 -8.88 9.33
CA LEU A 360 9.21 -9.10 10.30
C LEU A 360 8.91 -10.27 11.24
N LYS A 361 7.64 -10.41 11.63
CA LYS A 361 7.19 -11.53 12.44
C LYS A 361 7.35 -12.87 11.71
N ILE A 362 6.91 -12.94 10.44
CA ILE A 362 7.07 -14.14 9.61
C ILE A 362 8.56 -14.48 9.44
N SER A 363 9.40 -13.47 9.23
CA SER A 363 10.85 -13.62 9.16
C SER A 363 11.44 -14.25 10.42
N LYS A 364 11.07 -13.74 11.59
CA LYS A 364 11.54 -14.25 12.89
C LYS A 364 11.17 -15.72 13.10
N GLU A 365 9.95 -16.09 12.78
CA GLU A 365 9.45 -17.45 12.96
C GLU A 365 10.09 -18.44 11.97
N GLY A 366 10.34 -18.01 10.72
CA GLY A 366 11.09 -18.81 9.74
C GLY A 366 12.55 -19.06 10.14
N THR A 367 13.21 -18.09 10.75
CA THR A 367 14.59 -18.24 11.23
C THR A 367 14.68 -19.21 12.41
N LEU A 368 13.75 -19.15 13.35
CA LEU A 368 13.70 -20.06 14.49
C LEU A 368 13.49 -21.51 14.05
N TRP A 369 12.62 -21.74 13.05
CA TRP A 369 12.41 -23.08 12.50
C TRP A 369 13.69 -23.67 11.91
N ASN A 370 14.41 -22.91 11.10
CA ASN A 370 15.66 -23.36 10.48
C ASN A 370 16.80 -23.60 11.51
N THR A 371 16.72 -22.96 12.69
CA THR A 371 17.71 -23.14 13.76
C THR A 371 17.43 -24.41 14.56
N PHE A 372 16.17 -24.76 14.80
CA PHE A 372 15.78 -25.95 15.57
C PHE A 372 15.62 -27.20 14.70
N TYR A 373 15.33 -27.02 13.42
CA TYR A 373 15.22 -28.09 12.43
C TYR A 373 16.05 -27.70 11.19
N PRO A 374 17.40 -27.85 11.24
CA PRO A 374 18.23 -27.65 10.06
C PRO A 374 17.70 -28.57 8.98
N VAL A 375 17.50 -28.02 7.78
CA VAL A 375 16.86 -28.63 6.62
C VAL A 375 17.28 -30.09 6.48
N ALA A 376 16.60 -30.98 7.19
CA ALA A 376 16.50 -32.36 6.76
C ALA A 376 15.55 -32.32 5.56
N VAL A 377 16.08 -32.65 4.42
CA VAL A 377 15.32 -33.02 3.24
C VAL A 377 14.32 -34.10 3.66
N LEU A 378 13.11 -33.66 4.00
CA LEU A 378 11.99 -34.54 4.22
C LEU A 378 10.99 -34.20 3.14
N GLY A 379 11.10 -34.99 2.06
CA GLY A 379 9.96 -35.28 1.25
C GLY A 379 8.81 -35.71 2.17
N ASP A 380 7.66 -35.12 1.92
CA ASP A 380 6.34 -35.65 2.26
C ASP A 380 6.11 -36.21 3.69
N ILE A 381 5.98 -35.37 4.69
CA ILE A 381 5.10 -35.68 5.82
C ILE A 381 4.59 -34.36 6.42
N TYR A 382 3.37 -33.98 6.09
CA TYR A 382 2.60 -32.97 6.81
C TYR A 382 1.77 -33.66 7.88
N ILE A 383 2.25 -33.58 9.12
CA ILE A 383 1.41 -33.85 10.30
C ILE A 383 1.09 -32.49 10.92
N LEU A 384 -0.22 -32.16 10.86
CA LEU A 384 -0.81 -31.11 11.66
C LEU A 384 -1.11 -31.66 13.05
N PRO A 385 -0.94 -30.89 14.14
CA PRO A 385 -1.89 -30.85 15.22
C PRO A 385 -2.90 -29.71 15.04
#